data_69ff8ae9951b768505af3b48bb6d3b61
#
_entry.id   69ff8ae9951b768505af3b48bb6d3b61
#
_cell.length_a   1.000
_cell.length_b   1.000
_cell.length_c   1.000
_cell.angle_alpha   90.00
_cell.angle_beta   90.00
_cell.angle_gamma   90.00
#
_symmetry.space_group_name_H-M   'P 1'
#
loop_
_entity.id
_entity.type
_entity.pdbx_description
1 polymer ?
#
loop_
_entity_poly.entity_id
_entity_poly.type
_entity_poly.pdbx_seq_one_letter_code
_entity_poly.pdbx_strand_id
1 'polypeptide(L)'
;IYANVNEREDDVARTFENTLDLLQNSSNNTKENVKVSVIGGKGKTTDDTDGVVGYNYNMAGVLALREVERTYGHTFGYSLGYLHTNYKFNDNTNSEELVDTIQIGGHNKYRVNDWVLKNDITGRVSFHDIDRNIMWPDKKSEINGDFETYSITSNNVLGKELSLGKNISMMPYGALRAMYVARPKFKEDGIEG
;
A
#
# COMPACT_ATOMS: atom_id res chain seq x y z
N ILE A 1 -6.28 -6.30 17.55
CA ILE A 1 -5.09 -6.20 16.70
C ILE A 1 -5.33 -6.94 15.39
N TYR A 2 -5.72 -8.21 15.41
CA TYR A 2 -5.90 -9.02 14.20
C TYR A 2 -7.10 -8.62 13.35
N ALA A 3 -8.13 -8.02 13.93
CA ALA A 3 -9.34 -7.59 13.22
C ALA A 3 -9.06 -6.55 12.13
N ASN A 4 -8.02 -5.74 12.29
CA ASN A 4 -7.72 -4.61 11.40
C ASN A 4 -6.60 -4.90 10.39
N VAL A 5 -6.17 -6.16 10.24
CA VAL A 5 -5.07 -6.49 9.31
C VAL A 5 -5.41 -6.11 7.87
N ASN A 6 -6.64 -6.35 7.44
CA ASN A 6 -7.05 -6.01 6.07
C ASN A 6 -7.06 -4.50 5.84
N GLU A 7 -7.49 -3.71 6.83
CA GLU A 7 -7.47 -2.25 6.75
C GLU A 7 -6.03 -1.71 6.71
N ARG A 8 -5.15 -2.23 7.55
CA ARG A 8 -3.73 -1.85 7.54
C ARG A 8 -3.02 -2.23 6.24
N GLU A 9 -3.34 -3.40 5.67
CA GLU A 9 -2.83 -3.78 4.35
C GLU A 9 -3.35 -2.85 3.24
N ASP A 10 -4.60 -2.42 3.31
CA ASP A 10 -5.16 -1.44 2.38
C ASP A 10 -4.48 -0.07 2.53
N ASP A 11 -4.19 0.38 3.74
CA ASP A 11 -3.46 1.63 3.99
C ASP A 11 -2.04 1.59 3.39
N VAL A 12 -1.34 0.48 3.55
CA VAL A 12 -0.03 0.25 2.93
C VAL A 12 -0.15 0.27 1.40
N ALA A 13 -1.12 -0.43 0.85
CA ALA A 13 -1.37 -0.46 -0.59
C ALA A 13 -1.66 0.94 -1.14
N ARG A 14 -2.51 1.71 -0.49
CA ARG A 14 -2.83 3.10 -0.90
C ARG A 14 -1.63 4.04 -0.80
N THR A 15 -0.78 3.84 0.20
CA THR A 15 0.46 4.61 0.33
C THR A 15 1.37 4.40 -0.88
N PHE A 16 1.56 3.15 -1.30
CA PHE A 16 2.29 2.84 -2.52
C PHE A 16 1.60 3.35 -3.78
N GLU A 17 0.28 3.22 -3.88
CA GLU A 17 -0.51 3.69 -5.03
C GLU A 17 -0.38 5.21 -5.20
N ASN A 18 -0.51 5.98 -4.12
CA ASN A 18 -0.35 7.43 -4.16
C ASN A 18 1.08 7.83 -4.56
N THR A 19 2.08 7.14 -4.05
CA THR A 19 3.48 7.38 -4.42
C THR A 19 3.74 7.01 -5.88
N LEU A 20 3.17 5.91 -6.36
CA LEU A 20 3.25 5.49 -7.75
C LEU A 20 2.64 6.54 -8.68
N ASP A 21 1.45 7.05 -8.36
CA ASP A 21 0.79 8.10 -9.13
C ASP A 21 1.64 9.38 -9.21
N LEU A 22 2.26 9.78 -8.11
CA LEU A 22 3.18 10.91 -8.10
C LEU A 22 4.39 10.67 -9.01
N LEU A 23 4.98 9.48 -8.98
CA LEU A 23 6.10 9.11 -9.83
C LEU A 23 5.71 9.05 -11.31
N GLN A 24 4.56 8.47 -11.62
CA GLN A 24 4.07 8.36 -13.01
C GLN A 24 3.78 9.73 -13.63
N ASN A 25 3.34 10.68 -12.83
CA ASN A 25 3.01 12.05 -13.27
C ASN A 25 4.19 13.01 -13.17
N SER A 26 5.31 12.63 -12.57
CA SER A 26 6.50 13.46 -12.51
C SER A 26 7.29 13.44 -13.82
N SER A 27 7.96 14.57 -14.13
CA SER A 27 8.86 14.62 -15.28
C SER A 27 10.09 13.75 -15.04
N ASN A 28 10.51 13.02 -16.06
CA ASN A 28 11.68 12.18 -16.01
C ASN A 28 12.91 12.93 -16.57
N ASN A 29 13.86 13.25 -15.70
CA ASN A 29 15.11 13.94 -16.07
C ASN A 29 16.31 12.97 -16.18
N THR A 30 16.09 11.65 -16.03
CA THR A 30 17.15 10.65 -16.11
C THR A 30 17.18 9.96 -17.47
N LYS A 31 18.37 9.64 -17.97
CA LYS A 31 18.55 8.92 -19.23
C LYS A 31 18.00 7.47 -19.18
N GLU A 32 17.80 6.91 -18.00
CA GLU A 32 17.40 5.53 -17.78
C GLU A 32 15.91 5.35 -17.53
N ASN A 33 15.12 6.43 -17.53
CA ASN A 33 13.69 6.42 -17.23
C ASN A 33 13.34 5.81 -15.85
N VAL A 34 14.26 5.89 -14.90
CA VAL A 34 14.05 5.44 -13.52
C VAL A 34 13.69 6.62 -12.64
N LYS A 35 12.61 6.49 -11.91
CA LYS A 35 12.14 7.46 -10.93
C LYS A 35 12.11 6.83 -9.55
N VAL A 36 12.55 7.54 -8.54
CA VAL A 36 12.59 7.07 -7.15
C VAL A 36 11.93 8.10 -6.24
N SER A 37 11.09 7.64 -5.34
CA SER A 37 10.49 8.46 -4.28
C SER A 37 10.72 7.85 -2.91
N VAL A 38 11.03 8.69 -1.94
CA VAL A 38 11.05 8.33 -0.52
C VAL A 38 9.63 8.48 0.04
N ILE A 39 9.21 7.52 0.85
CA ILE A 39 7.91 7.52 1.51
C ILE A 39 8.11 7.83 2.99
N GLY A 40 7.35 8.77 3.51
CA GLY A 40 7.31 9.06 4.93
C GLY A 40 5.90 9.49 5.34
N GLY A 41 5.44 9.03 6.48
CA GLY A 41 4.11 9.38 6.94
C GLY A 41 3.86 9.02 8.40
N LYS A 42 2.88 9.71 8.98
CA LYS A 42 2.35 9.45 10.31
C LYS A 42 0.83 9.55 10.25
N GLY A 43 0.16 8.72 11.00
CA GLY A 43 -1.27 8.78 11.11
C GLY A 43 -1.78 8.15 12.39
N LYS A 44 -3.07 8.31 12.62
CA LYS A 44 -3.78 7.65 13.71
C LYS A 44 -5.21 7.35 13.29
N THR A 45 -5.73 6.24 13.77
CA THR A 45 -7.16 5.99 13.78
C THR A 45 -7.72 6.28 15.16
N THR A 46 -8.84 6.99 15.24
CA THR A 46 -9.43 7.46 16.50
C THR A 46 -10.65 6.66 16.93
N ASP A 47 -11.10 5.71 16.12
CA ASP A 47 -12.39 5.07 16.34
C ASP A 47 -12.25 3.76 17.12
N ASP A 48 -12.52 3.86 18.43
CA ASP A 48 -12.94 2.72 19.24
C ASP A 48 -14.43 2.41 18.96
N THR A 49 -14.76 2.14 17.69
CA THR A 49 -16.11 1.74 17.32
C THR A 49 -16.19 0.22 17.29
N ASP A 50 -17.16 -0.35 18.00
CA ASP A 50 -17.47 -1.79 18.02
C ASP A 50 -16.36 -2.74 18.51
N GLY A 51 -15.54 -2.32 19.46
CA GLY A 51 -14.50 -3.16 20.05
C GLY A 51 -13.22 -3.28 19.22
N VAL A 52 -13.06 -2.44 18.21
CA VAL A 52 -11.85 -2.32 17.41
C VAL A 52 -10.94 -1.26 18.02
N VAL A 53 -9.73 -1.66 18.38
CA VAL A 53 -8.75 -0.79 19.05
C VAL A 53 -8.15 0.19 18.03
N GLY A 54 -8.17 1.49 18.36
CA GLY A 54 -7.49 2.51 17.58
C GLY A 54 -5.97 2.36 17.61
N TYR A 55 -5.26 2.85 16.60
CA TYR A 55 -3.82 2.77 16.50
C TYR A 55 -3.18 4.04 15.92
N ASN A 56 -1.93 4.27 16.30
CA ASN A 56 -1.05 5.26 15.68
C ASN A 56 -0.04 4.54 14.81
N TYR A 57 0.37 5.14 13.69
CA TYR A 57 1.40 4.55 12.84
C TYR A 57 2.42 5.56 12.32
N ASN A 58 3.63 5.06 12.08
CA ASN A 58 4.70 5.73 11.36
C ASN A 58 5.13 4.86 10.20
N MET A 59 5.31 5.47 9.03
CA MET A 59 5.78 4.78 7.82
C MET A 59 7.05 5.43 7.29
N ALA A 60 7.98 4.61 6.81
CA ALA A 60 9.15 5.05 6.07
C ALA A 60 9.53 4.02 5.02
N GLY A 61 9.83 4.46 3.81
CA GLY A 61 10.15 3.55 2.74
C GLY A 61 10.59 4.23 1.45
N VAL A 62 10.63 3.46 0.38
CA VAL A 62 11.07 3.89 -0.93
C VAL A 62 10.30 3.14 -2.02
N LEU A 63 10.01 3.82 -3.11
CA LEU A 63 9.43 3.24 -4.33
C LEU A 63 10.25 3.68 -5.54
N ALA A 64 10.65 2.71 -6.35
CA ALA A 64 11.31 2.94 -7.63
C ALA A 64 10.39 2.49 -8.77
N LEU A 65 10.31 3.29 -9.82
CA LEU A 65 9.54 3.03 -11.02
C LEU A 65 10.43 3.19 -12.25
N ARG A 66 10.39 2.22 -13.15
CA ARG A 66 10.95 2.34 -14.48
C ARG A 66 9.84 2.24 -15.52
N GLU A 67 9.80 3.20 -16.43
CA GLU A 67 8.84 3.25 -17.54
C GLU A 67 9.58 3.20 -18.87
N VAL A 68 9.04 2.43 -19.81
CA VAL A 68 9.57 2.30 -21.18
C VAL A 68 8.42 2.49 -22.14
N GLU A 69 8.55 3.43 -23.07
CA GLU A 69 7.64 3.56 -24.19
C GLU A 69 7.99 2.51 -25.25
N ARG A 70 7.13 1.52 -25.44
CA ARG A 70 7.35 0.41 -26.39
C ARG A 70 6.98 0.76 -27.81
N THR A 71 5.83 1.40 -27.96
CA THR A 71 5.28 1.91 -29.24
C THR A 71 4.62 3.24 -28.97
N TYR A 72 4.38 4.02 -30.00
CA TYR A 72 3.67 5.28 -29.85
C TYR A 72 2.32 5.07 -29.13
N GLY A 73 2.14 5.75 -28.01
CA GLY A 73 0.94 5.66 -27.20
C GLY A 73 0.88 4.48 -26.22
N HIS A 74 1.92 3.61 -26.15
CA HIS A 74 1.99 2.53 -25.18
C HIS A 74 3.23 2.64 -24.32
N THR A 75 3.02 2.89 -23.02
CA THR A 75 4.05 2.89 -21.99
C THR A 75 3.88 1.68 -21.09
N PHE A 76 4.94 0.93 -20.91
CA PHE A 76 5.04 -0.18 -19.96
C PHE A 76 5.98 0.21 -18.83
N GLY A 77 5.60 -0.11 -17.59
CA GLY A 77 6.42 0.16 -16.44
C GLY A 77 6.47 -1.04 -15.48
N TYR A 78 7.48 -1.05 -14.65
CA TYR A 78 7.56 -1.94 -13.51
C TYR A 78 8.11 -1.18 -12.30
N SER A 79 7.68 -1.58 -11.12
CA SER A 79 8.03 -0.93 -9.86
C SER A 79 8.50 -1.92 -8.81
N LEU A 80 9.34 -1.43 -7.91
CA LEU A 80 9.79 -2.12 -6.72
C LEU A 80 9.70 -1.16 -5.54
N GLY A 81 9.06 -1.59 -4.47
CA GLY A 81 8.87 -0.79 -3.27
C GLY A 81 9.21 -1.54 -1.99
N TYR A 82 9.65 -0.78 -1.01
CA TYR A 82 9.83 -1.24 0.36
C TYR A 82 9.21 -0.22 1.32
N LEU A 83 8.48 -0.70 2.32
CA LEU A 83 7.87 0.14 3.34
C LEU A 83 8.01 -0.52 4.70
N HIS A 84 8.55 0.23 5.66
CA HIS A 84 8.57 -0.14 7.08
C HIS A 84 7.49 0.66 7.80
N THR A 85 6.63 -0.03 8.53
CA THR A 85 5.54 0.58 9.30
C THR A 85 5.60 0.12 10.74
N ASN A 86 5.47 1.07 11.66
CA ASN A 86 5.34 0.81 13.08
C ASN A 86 3.92 1.22 13.50
N TYR A 87 3.15 0.26 14.02
CA TYR A 87 1.83 0.48 14.58
C TYR A 87 1.89 0.40 16.09
N LYS A 88 1.35 1.41 16.77
CA LYS A 88 1.15 1.42 18.22
C LYS A 88 -0.34 1.43 18.48
N PHE A 89 -0.81 0.40 19.16
CA PHE A 89 -2.23 0.27 19.51
C PHE A 89 -2.56 1.01 20.79
N ASN A 90 -3.70 1.68 20.80
CA ASN A 90 -4.22 2.44 21.94
C ASN A 90 -4.93 1.51 22.93
N ASP A 91 -4.44 0.31 23.10
CA ASP A 91 -4.90 -0.59 24.15
C ASP A 91 -4.18 -0.30 25.46
N ASN A 92 -4.76 -0.73 26.57
CA ASN A 92 -4.16 -0.53 27.90
C ASN A 92 -2.87 -1.34 28.12
N THR A 93 -2.43 -2.09 27.11
CA THR A 93 -1.28 -3.01 27.17
C THR A 93 -0.06 -2.53 26.39
N ASN A 94 -0.15 -1.38 25.69
CA ASN A 94 0.91 -0.82 24.85
C ASN A 94 1.45 -1.82 23.81
N SER A 95 0.56 -2.50 23.09
CA SER A 95 0.94 -3.42 22.03
C SER A 95 1.52 -2.69 20.83
N GLU A 96 2.56 -3.27 20.25
CA GLU A 96 3.21 -2.75 19.03
C GLU A 96 3.23 -3.81 17.93
N GLU A 97 3.18 -3.36 16.69
CA GLU A 97 3.37 -4.20 15.51
C GLU A 97 4.35 -3.51 14.56
N LEU A 98 5.38 -4.24 14.17
CA LEU A 98 6.30 -3.84 13.12
C LEU A 98 5.97 -4.59 11.84
N VAL A 99 5.85 -3.89 10.73
CA VAL A 99 5.52 -4.46 9.44
C VAL A 99 6.54 -4.02 8.40
N ASP A 100 7.17 -4.99 7.76
CA ASP A 100 8.03 -4.79 6.61
C ASP A 100 7.33 -5.30 5.36
N THR A 101 7.10 -4.42 4.38
CA THR A 101 6.40 -4.73 3.15
C THR A 101 7.30 -4.56 1.95
N ILE A 102 7.33 -5.57 1.08
CA ILE A 102 7.97 -5.53 -0.24
C ILE A 102 6.85 -5.56 -1.28
N GLN A 103 6.90 -4.63 -2.25
CA GLN A 103 5.97 -4.56 -3.36
C GLN A 103 6.70 -4.66 -4.70
N ILE A 104 6.11 -5.45 -5.60
CA ILE A 104 6.45 -5.46 -7.02
C ILE A 104 5.22 -5.08 -7.81
N GLY A 105 5.40 -4.42 -8.94
CA GLY A 105 4.29 -4.00 -9.78
C GLY A 105 4.61 -4.01 -11.27
N GLY A 106 3.57 -4.24 -12.07
CA GLY A 106 3.55 -4.05 -13.50
C GLY A 106 2.51 -2.99 -13.88
N HIS A 107 2.87 -2.11 -14.82
CA HIS A 107 2.09 -0.93 -15.18
C HIS A 107 1.98 -0.80 -16.69
N ASN A 108 0.77 -0.57 -17.18
CA ASN A 108 0.51 -0.29 -18.58
C ASN A 108 -0.28 1.00 -18.73
N LYS A 109 0.10 1.82 -19.70
CA LYS A 109 -0.65 2.99 -20.11
C LYS A 109 -0.78 3.01 -21.63
N TYR A 110 -2.01 3.01 -22.10
CA TYR A 110 -2.34 3.11 -23.51
C TYR A 110 -3.01 4.44 -23.80
N ARG A 111 -2.55 5.13 -24.83
CA ARG A 111 -3.21 6.28 -25.37
C ARG A 111 -3.51 6.04 -26.86
N VAL A 112 -4.79 5.94 -27.21
CA VAL A 112 -5.26 5.76 -28.57
C VAL A 112 -6.30 6.83 -28.86
N ASN A 113 -6.00 7.74 -29.81
CA ASN A 113 -6.81 8.93 -30.07
C ASN A 113 -7.04 9.74 -28.77
N ASP A 114 -8.29 9.94 -28.37
CA ASP A 114 -8.67 10.66 -27.15
C ASP A 114 -8.86 9.74 -25.94
N TRP A 115 -8.65 8.42 -26.09
CA TRP A 115 -8.81 7.45 -25.05
C TRP A 115 -7.49 7.19 -24.32
N VAL A 116 -7.58 7.11 -22.98
CA VAL A 116 -6.47 6.72 -22.10
C VAL A 116 -6.92 5.53 -21.26
N LEU A 117 -6.17 4.44 -21.37
CA LEU A 117 -6.34 3.25 -20.52
C LEU A 117 -5.08 3.07 -19.66
N LYS A 118 -5.27 2.97 -18.37
CA LYS A 118 -4.19 2.72 -17.41
C LYS A 118 -4.52 1.48 -16.60
N ASN A 119 -3.57 0.55 -16.52
CA ASN A 119 -3.69 -0.68 -15.74
C ASN A 119 -2.46 -0.81 -14.86
N ASP A 120 -2.67 -0.98 -13.56
CA ASP A 120 -1.64 -1.23 -12.58
C ASP A 120 -1.96 -2.52 -11.83
N ILE A 121 -1.02 -3.47 -11.82
CA ILE A 121 -1.12 -4.71 -11.04
C ILE A 121 0.07 -4.74 -10.10
N THR A 122 -0.18 -4.82 -8.80
CA THR A 122 0.83 -4.82 -7.77
C THR A 122 0.64 -5.99 -6.82
N GLY A 123 1.74 -6.63 -6.44
CA GLY A 123 1.76 -7.68 -5.44
C GLY A 123 2.63 -7.27 -4.26
N ARG A 124 2.21 -7.62 -3.06
CA ARG A 124 2.91 -7.29 -1.81
C ARG A 124 3.03 -8.51 -0.92
N VAL A 125 4.16 -8.57 -0.22
CA VAL A 125 4.38 -9.47 0.91
C VAL A 125 4.71 -8.60 2.11
N SER A 126 3.95 -8.77 3.19
CA SER A 126 4.17 -8.07 4.45
C SER A 126 4.55 -9.06 5.54
N PHE A 127 5.63 -8.74 6.23
CA PHE A 127 6.13 -9.50 7.39
C PHE A 127 5.74 -8.75 8.64
N HIS A 128 4.91 -9.38 9.48
CA HIS A 128 4.38 -8.80 10.71
C HIS A 128 5.07 -9.39 11.92
N ASP A 129 5.52 -8.53 12.82
CA ASP A 129 6.05 -8.87 14.13
C ASP A 129 5.23 -8.14 15.19
N ILE A 130 4.51 -8.89 16.02
CA ILE A 130 3.59 -8.36 17.03
C ILE A 130 4.11 -8.66 18.41
N ASP A 131 4.29 -7.60 19.21
CA ASP A 131 4.55 -7.69 20.63
C ASP A 131 3.28 -7.30 21.40
N ARG A 132 2.71 -8.26 22.09
CA ARG A 132 1.52 -8.09 22.93
C ARG A 132 1.82 -8.32 24.39
N ASN A 133 1.56 -7.31 25.22
CA ASN A 133 1.63 -7.44 26.66
C ASN A 133 0.23 -7.73 27.22
N ILE A 134 0.06 -8.90 27.83
CA ILE A 134 -1.16 -9.25 28.57
C ILE A 134 -0.92 -9.05 30.05
N MET A 135 -1.68 -8.14 30.65
CA MET A 135 -1.69 -7.96 32.12
C MET A 135 -2.79 -8.83 32.73
N TRP A 136 -2.37 -9.87 33.44
CA TRP A 136 -3.22 -10.58 34.39
C TRP A 136 -3.01 -9.95 35.79
N PRO A 137 -3.97 -10.07 36.72
CA PRO A 137 -3.84 -9.45 38.05
C PRO A 137 -2.53 -9.78 38.80
N ASP A 138 -1.88 -10.90 38.45
CA ASP A 138 -0.66 -11.37 39.12
C ASP A 138 0.54 -11.67 38.21
N LYS A 139 0.41 -11.54 36.86
CA LYS A 139 1.51 -11.87 35.92
C LYS A 139 1.44 -10.99 34.68
N LYS A 140 2.60 -10.44 34.25
CA LYS A 140 2.81 -9.91 32.92
C LYS A 140 3.20 -11.08 32.01
N SER A 141 2.41 -11.32 30.96
CA SER A 141 2.77 -12.26 29.89
C SER A 141 3.01 -11.47 28.62
N GLU A 142 4.16 -11.66 28.01
CA GLU A 142 4.52 -11.13 26.70
C GLU A 142 4.22 -12.22 25.66
N ILE A 143 3.38 -11.88 24.68
CA ILE A 143 3.06 -12.78 23.57
C ILE A 143 3.67 -12.17 22.32
N ASN A 144 4.59 -12.90 21.72
CA ASN A 144 5.20 -12.58 20.45
C ASN A 144 4.55 -13.41 19.35
N GLY A 145 4.17 -12.78 18.27
CA GLY A 145 3.57 -13.45 17.10
C GLY A 145 4.16 -12.93 15.80
N ASP A 146 4.65 -13.85 14.99
CA ASP A 146 5.13 -13.57 13.64
C ASP A 146 4.16 -14.14 12.62
N PHE A 147 3.79 -13.36 11.63
CA PHE A 147 2.99 -13.84 10.51
C PHE A 147 3.25 -13.03 9.24
N GLU A 148 2.88 -13.62 8.12
CA GLU A 148 3.00 -13.00 6.80
C GLU A 148 1.62 -12.74 6.22
N THR A 149 1.49 -11.67 5.44
CA THR A 149 0.32 -11.40 4.61
C THR A 149 0.74 -11.20 3.17
N TYR A 150 -0.11 -11.65 2.25
CA TYR A 150 0.06 -11.47 0.81
C TYR A 150 -1.12 -10.69 0.29
N SER A 151 -0.86 -9.70 -0.55
CA SER A 151 -1.92 -8.94 -1.19
C SER A 151 -1.62 -8.67 -2.66
N ILE A 152 -2.69 -8.61 -3.46
CA ILE A 152 -2.64 -8.23 -4.87
C ILE A 152 -3.66 -7.15 -5.08
N THR A 153 -3.27 -6.08 -5.76
CA THR A 153 -4.15 -4.98 -6.13
C THR A 153 -4.13 -4.79 -7.65
N SER A 154 -5.30 -4.64 -8.23
CA SER A 154 -5.50 -4.28 -9.63
C SER A 154 -6.23 -2.96 -9.70
N ASN A 155 -5.63 -1.95 -10.32
CA ASN A 155 -6.21 -0.65 -10.59
C ASN A 155 -6.36 -0.46 -12.09
N ASN A 156 -7.57 -0.14 -12.55
CA ASN A 156 -7.86 0.09 -13.95
C ASN A 156 -8.58 1.43 -14.10
N VAL A 157 -8.06 2.27 -14.96
CA VAL A 157 -8.63 3.58 -15.26
C VAL A 157 -8.84 3.70 -16.77
N LEU A 158 -10.04 4.04 -17.15
CA LEU A 158 -10.39 4.38 -18.54
C LEU A 158 -10.91 5.81 -18.58
N GLY A 159 -10.28 6.66 -19.37
CA GLY A 159 -10.66 8.04 -19.56
C GLY A 159 -10.76 8.42 -21.02
N LYS A 160 -11.54 9.45 -21.30
CA LYS A 160 -11.62 10.07 -22.63
C LYS A 160 -11.36 11.56 -22.51
N GLU A 161 -10.38 12.06 -23.25
CA GLU A 161 -10.07 13.48 -23.34
C GLU A 161 -11.03 14.17 -24.27
N LEU A 162 -11.76 15.18 -23.77
CA LEU A 162 -12.69 16.00 -24.52
C LEU A 162 -12.18 17.44 -24.55
N SER A 163 -12.07 18.01 -25.77
CA SER A 163 -11.76 19.43 -25.94
C SER A 163 -13.06 20.24 -26.01
N LEU A 164 -13.28 21.12 -25.03
CA LEU A 164 -14.49 21.96 -24.92
C LEU A 164 -14.29 23.40 -25.44
N GLY A 165 -13.13 23.72 -25.98
CA GLY A 165 -12.78 25.05 -26.47
C GLY A 165 -11.27 25.24 -26.64
N LYS A 166 -10.82 26.46 -26.99
CA LYS A 166 -9.41 26.72 -27.29
C LYS A 166 -8.45 26.46 -26.11
N ASN A 167 -8.92 26.55 -24.86
CA ASN A 167 -8.11 26.40 -23.65
C ASN A 167 -8.79 25.54 -22.56
N ILE A 168 -9.89 24.85 -22.88
CA ILE A 168 -10.63 24.04 -21.92
C ILE A 168 -10.67 22.61 -22.41
N SER A 169 -10.09 21.71 -21.64
CA SER A 169 -10.20 20.28 -21.83
C SER A 169 -10.81 19.61 -20.59
N MET A 170 -11.55 18.55 -20.80
CA MET A 170 -12.14 17.73 -19.75
C MET A 170 -11.84 16.27 -20.05
N MET A 171 -11.50 15.50 -19.01
CA MET A 171 -11.28 14.07 -19.12
C MET A 171 -12.18 13.32 -18.13
N PRO A 172 -13.42 12.98 -18.54
CA PRO A 172 -14.22 12.06 -17.78
C PRO A 172 -13.53 10.69 -17.75
N TYR A 173 -13.52 10.05 -16.59
CA TYR A 173 -12.90 8.75 -16.41
C TYR A 173 -13.70 7.85 -15.50
N GLY A 174 -13.56 6.55 -15.71
CA GLY A 174 -14.01 5.51 -14.80
C GLY A 174 -12.81 4.75 -14.23
N ALA A 175 -12.87 4.41 -12.97
CA ALA A 175 -11.82 3.65 -12.30
C ALA A 175 -12.41 2.44 -11.58
N LEU A 176 -11.73 1.29 -11.69
CA LEU A 176 -12.05 0.07 -10.97
C LEU A 176 -10.81 -0.41 -10.22
N ARG A 177 -10.95 -0.55 -8.91
CA ARG A 177 -9.93 -1.10 -8.04
C ARG A 177 -10.41 -2.40 -7.42
N ALA A 178 -9.59 -3.43 -7.50
CA ALA A 178 -9.81 -4.69 -6.82
C ALA A 178 -8.58 -5.04 -5.98
N MET A 179 -8.80 -5.51 -4.77
CA MET A 179 -7.76 -5.93 -3.85
C MET A 179 -8.12 -7.29 -3.24
N TYR A 180 -7.13 -8.17 -3.22
CA TYR A 180 -7.22 -9.46 -2.54
C TYR A 180 -6.12 -9.58 -1.49
N VAL A 181 -6.49 -9.99 -0.28
CA VAL A 181 -5.57 -10.19 0.85
C VAL A 181 -5.66 -11.63 1.32
N ALA A 182 -4.52 -12.31 1.37
CA ALA A 182 -4.40 -13.66 1.89
C ALA A 182 -3.50 -13.68 3.12
N ARG A 183 -3.94 -14.44 4.14
CA ARG A 183 -3.19 -14.71 5.35
C ARG A 183 -2.95 -16.22 5.48
N PRO A 184 -1.71 -16.69 5.31
CA PRO A 184 -1.39 -18.07 5.63
C PRO A 184 -1.50 -18.32 7.13
N LYS A 185 -1.49 -19.58 7.54
CA LYS A 185 -1.70 -20.03 8.92
C LYS A 185 -0.81 -19.28 9.91
N PHE A 186 -1.46 -18.80 10.94
CA PHE A 186 -0.89 -18.07 12.08
C PHE A 186 -0.37 -19.05 13.16
N LYS A 187 0.79 -18.73 13.75
CA LYS A 187 1.31 -19.39 14.95
C LYS A 187 1.58 -18.35 16.01
N GLU A 188 0.97 -18.51 17.19
CA GLU A 188 1.38 -17.79 18.40
C GLU A 188 2.27 -18.72 19.24
N ASP A 189 3.48 -18.27 19.53
CA ASP A 189 4.38 -18.89 20.50
C ASP A 189 4.30 -18.09 21.81
N GLY A 190 4.06 -18.75 22.95
CA GLY A 190 4.09 -18.10 24.24
C GLY A 190 2.96 -18.43 25.22
N ILE A 191 2.07 -19.38 24.90
CA ILE A 191 1.11 -19.92 25.86
C ILE A 191 1.63 -21.27 26.33
N GLU A 192 2.34 -21.29 27.45
CA GLU A 192 2.43 -22.50 28.26
C GLU A 192 1.15 -22.61 29.09
N GLY A 193 0.39 -23.67 28.82
CA GLY A 193 -0.86 -23.99 29.46
C GLY A 193 -0.76 -24.40 30.92
#